data_65df4b38ec50543deb42700d474ab336
#
_entry.id   65df4b38ec50543deb42700d474ab336
#
_cell.length_a   1.000
_cell.length_b   1.000
_cell.length_c   1.000
_cell.angle_alpha   90.00
_cell.angle_beta   90.00
_cell.angle_gamma   90.00
#
_symmetry.space_group_name_H-M   'P 1'
#
loop_
_entity.id
_entity.type
_entity.pdbx_description
1 polymer ?
#
loop_
_entity_poly.entity_id
_entity_poly.type
_entity_poly.pdbx_seq_one_letter_code
_entity_poly.pdbx_strand_id
1 'polypeptide(L)'
;YTRNGSFQVDADRYVVDAQGNKLQVYPVDGSGAVVATGLSSTVSLRLPQTSGTPQATENVKLGLNLNAGSAIPSTNPKFESAGYKFDRFDPTTYNQSVQTTVYDANGNALTLTNYFVRETKPTDSDATSTWKVYSFVGDQQLNAGDDPATMKQFELKFDSTGKLSEP
;
A
#
# COMPACT_ATOMS: atom_id res chain seq x y z
N TYR A 1 -25.70 -11.78 37.74
CA TYR A 1 -24.88 -10.57 38.00
C TYR A 1 -23.71 -10.94 38.87
N THR A 2 -22.53 -10.37 38.56
CA THR A 2 -21.30 -10.52 39.35
C THR A 2 -20.74 -9.14 39.74
N ARG A 3 -20.01 -9.06 40.85
CA ARG A 3 -19.24 -7.89 41.27
C ARG A 3 -17.75 -8.08 40.93
N ASN A 4 -17.37 -9.25 40.42
CA ASN A 4 -16.00 -9.53 40.00
C ASN A 4 -15.76 -8.89 38.63
N GLY A 5 -14.81 -7.96 38.55
CA GLY A 5 -14.38 -7.28 37.31
C GLY A 5 -13.20 -7.95 36.61
N SER A 6 -12.82 -9.16 37.01
CA SER A 6 -11.74 -9.90 36.34
C SER A 6 -12.31 -10.69 35.15
N PHE A 7 -12.00 -10.25 33.95
CA PHE A 7 -12.41 -10.87 32.72
C PHE A 7 -11.20 -11.35 31.91
N GLN A 8 -11.41 -12.39 31.09
CA GLN A 8 -10.45 -12.90 30.11
C GLN A 8 -11.15 -13.12 28.77
N VAL A 9 -10.39 -13.40 27.73
CA VAL A 9 -10.91 -13.67 26.39
C VAL A 9 -10.78 -15.15 26.11
N ASP A 10 -11.89 -15.82 25.74
CA ASP A 10 -11.88 -17.23 25.37
C ASP A 10 -11.36 -17.47 23.93
N ALA A 11 -11.24 -18.73 23.52
CA ALA A 11 -10.77 -19.12 22.19
C ALA A 11 -11.68 -18.62 21.06
N ASP A 12 -12.97 -18.39 21.35
CA ASP A 12 -13.96 -17.86 20.41
C ASP A 12 -14.04 -16.33 20.45
N ARG A 13 -13.15 -15.68 21.22
CA ARG A 13 -13.03 -14.24 21.41
C ARG A 13 -14.16 -13.58 22.17
N TYR A 14 -14.92 -14.34 22.95
CA TYR A 14 -15.85 -13.77 23.90
C TYR A 14 -15.12 -13.31 25.18
N VAL A 15 -15.57 -12.19 25.72
CA VAL A 15 -15.12 -11.75 27.04
C VAL A 15 -15.89 -12.53 28.09
N VAL A 16 -15.16 -13.29 28.92
CA VAL A 16 -15.74 -14.24 29.90
C VAL A 16 -15.16 -13.99 31.29
N ASP A 17 -15.92 -14.34 32.32
CA ASP A 17 -15.42 -14.39 33.69
C ASP A 17 -14.61 -15.69 33.97
N ALA A 18 -14.10 -15.85 35.18
CA ALA A 18 -13.34 -17.05 35.57
C ALA A 18 -14.13 -18.35 35.53
N GLN A 19 -15.45 -18.29 35.47
CA GLN A 19 -16.35 -19.43 35.37
C GLN A 19 -16.80 -19.71 33.92
N GLY A 20 -16.34 -18.90 32.94
CA GLY A 20 -16.71 -19.02 31.53
C GLY A 20 -18.02 -18.35 31.14
N ASN A 21 -18.66 -17.56 32.05
CA ASN A 21 -19.86 -16.83 31.70
C ASN A 21 -19.51 -15.62 30.83
N LYS A 22 -20.26 -15.45 29.71
CA LYS A 22 -20.02 -14.37 28.75
C LYS A 22 -20.54 -13.04 29.27
N LEU A 23 -19.70 -12.00 29.15
CA LEU A 23 -20.07 -10.63 29.48
C LEU A 23 -21.22 -10.17 28.54
N GLN A 24 -22.31 -9.71 29.12
CA GLN A 24 -23.47 -9.18 28.39
C GLN A 24 -23.36 -7.67 28.30
N VAL A 25 -23.55 -7.12 27.12
CA VAL A 25 -23.51 -5.67 26.84
C VAL A 25 -24.72 -5.24 26.03
N TYR A 26 -25.08 -3.96 26.11
CA TYR A 26 -26.08 -3.41 25.21
C TYR A 26 -25.52 -3.22 23.80
N PRO A 27 -26.29 -3.56 22.74
CA PRO A 27 -25.85 -3.35 21.37
C PRO A 27 -25.72 -1.86 21.05
N VAL A 28 -24.71 -1.52 20.26
CA VAL A 28 -24.43 -0.16 19.77
C VAL A 28 -24.48 -0.12 18.27
N ASP A 29 -24.80 1.04 17.69
CA ASP A 29 -24.70 1.29 16.25
C ASP A 29 -23.27 1.66 15.82
N GLY A 30 -23.08 1.95 14.54
CA GLY A 30 -21.76 2.33 13.97
C GLY A 30 -21.20 3.65 14.52
N SER A 31 -21.99 4.47 15.22
CA SER A 31 -21.55 5.70 15.91
C SER A 31 -21.21 5.48 17.38
N GLY A 32 -21.45 4.27 17.91
CA GLY A 32 -21.28 3.92 19.31
C GLY A 32 -22.49 4.25 20.19
N ALA A 33 -23.62 4.67 19.62
CA ALA A 33 -24.85 4.93 20.37
C ALA A 33 -25.59 3.64 20.71
N VAL A 34 -26.11 3.52 21.96
CA VAL A 34 -26.86 2.35 22.41
C VAL A 34 -28.20 2.30 21.69
N VAL A 35 -28.50 1.20 20.99
CA VAL A 35 -29.72 1.03 20.19
C VAL A 35 -30.84 0.32 20.93
N ALA A 36 -30.55 -0.36 22.04
CA ALA A 36 -31.55 -1.03 22.87
C ALA A 36 -31.05 -1.18 24.32
N THR A 37 -31.91 -0.91 25.31
CA THR A 37 -31.59 -0.88 26.75
C THR A 37 -32.30 -1.95 27.59
N GLY A 38 -33.11 -2.81 26.96
CA GLY A 38 -33.78 -3.91 27.65
C GLY A 38 -32.82 -5.05 28.02
N LEU A 39 -32.97 -5.68 29.19
CA LEU A 39 -32.17 -6.86 29.56
C LEU A 39 -32.28 -8.01 28.56
N SER A 40 -33.44 -8.13 27.89
CA SER A 40 -33.66 -9.12 26.83
C SER A 40 -32.94 -8.79 25.50
N SER A 41 -32.43 -7.57 25.33
CA SER A 41 -31.70 -7.14 24.14
C SER A 41 -30.19 -7.14 24.32
N THR A 42 -29.66 -7.59 25.45
CA THR A 42 -28.22 -7.71 25.66
C THR A 42 -27.62 -8.79 24.75
N VAL A 43 -26.42 -8.55 24.29
CA VAL A 43 -25.63 -9.48 23.47
C VAL A 43 -24.32 -9.82 24.19
N SER A 44 -23.80 -11.02 23.93
CA SER A 44 -22.49 -11.42 24.47
C SER A 44 -21.37 -10.60 23.80
N LEU A 45 -20.53 -9.94 24.59
CA LEU A 45 -19.40 -9.18 24.06
C LEU A 45 -18.39 -10.11 23.41
N ARG A 46 -18.24 -9.99 22.10
CA ARG A 46 -17.22 -10.67 21.31
C ARG A 46 -16.27 -9.65 20.74
N LEU A 47 -14.96 -9.88 20.94
CA LEU A 47 -13.95 -9.02 20.35
C LEU A 47 -13.83 -9.29 18.84
N PRO A 48 -13.73 -8.25 18.01
CA PRO A 48 -13.52 -8.42 16.58
C PRO A 48 -12.16 -9.08 16.32
N GLN A 49 -12.01 -9.64 15.13
CA GLN A 49 -10.74 -10.28 14.72
C GLN A 49 -9.66 -9.23 14.48
N THR A 50 -10.09 -8.07 14.02
CA THR A 50 -9.26 -6.88 13.83
C THR A 50 -9.90 -5.71 14.58
N SER A 51 -9.10 -4.84 15.18
CA SER A 51 -9.62 -3.62 15.80
C SER A 51 -9.84 -2.55 14.71
N GLY A 52 -11.05 -1.98 14.66
CA GLY A 52 -11.44 -0.93 13.73
C GLY A 52 -12.08 -1.43 12.44
N THR A 53 -12.64 -0.51 11.68
CA THR A 53 -13.15 -0.76 10.33
C THR A 53 -11.94 -0.79 9.37
N PRO A 54 -11.77 -1.82 8.53
CA PRO A 54 -10.73 -1.81 7.53
C PRO A 54 -10.86 -0.59 6.62
N GLN A 55 -9.75 0.04 6.29
CA GLN A 55 -9.70 1.16 5.36
C GLN A 55 -8.60 0.92 4.35
N ALA A 56 -8.89 1.15 3.08
CA ALA A 56 -7.90 1.04 2.02
C ALA A 56 -6.77 2.07 2.21
N THR A 57 -5.58 1.70 1.79
CA THR A 57 -4.46 2.64 1.75
C THR A 57 -4.71 3.69 0.68
N GLU A 58 -4.87 4.95 1.08
CA GLU A 58 -5.11 6.07 0.15
C GLU A 58 -3.82 6.75 -0.29
N ASN A 59 -2.81 6.78 0.58
CA ASN A 59 -1.59 7.52 0.35
C ASN A 59 -0.36 6.67 0.70
N VAL A 60 0.62 6.65 -0.20
CA VAL A 60 1.93 6.04 0.02
C VAL A 60 3.00 7.12 -0.15
N LYS A 61 3.81 7.35 0.90
CA LYS A 61 4.95 8.26 0.85
C LYS A 61 6.24 7.44 0.80
N LEU A 62 7.01 7.61 -0.25
CA LEU A 62 8.30 6.94 -0.43
C LEU A 62 9.45 7.94 -0.24
N GLY A 63 10.37 7.61 0.64
CA GLY A 63 11.67 8.29 0.73
C GLY A 63 12.74 7.36 0.16
N LEU A 64 13.30 7.72 -0.99
CA LEU A 64 14.32 6.90 -1.65
C LEU A 64 15.36 7.80 -2.34
N ASN A 65 16.53 7.23 -2.60
CA ASN A 65 17.59 7.88 -3.36
C ASN A 65 17.78 7.13 -4.68
N LEU A 66 17.62 7.85 -5.81
CA LEU A 66 17.93 7.33 -7.14
C LEU A 66 19.36 7.71 -7.51
N ASN A 67 20.20 6.71 -7.82
CA ASN A 67 21.61 6.95 -8.09
C ASN A 67 21.80 7.70 -9.41
N ALA A 68 22.34 8.92 -9.33
CA ALA A 68 22.65 9.76 -10.49
C ALA A 68 23.67 9.13 -11.47
N GLY A 69 24.45 8.13 -11.05
CA GLY A 69 25.36 7.36 -11.89
C GLY A 69 24.72 6.17 -12.63
N SER A 70 23.46 5.86 -12.39
CA SER A 70 22.79 4.70 -12.99
C SER A 70 22.88 4.72 -14.52
N ALA A 71 23.04 3.55 -15.13
CA ALA A 71 22.92 3.39 -16.57
C ALA A 71 21.47 3.61 -17.02
N ILE A 72 21.29 3.95 -18.29
CA ILE A 72 19.96 3.97 -18.94
C ILE A 72 19.69 2.55 -19.45
N PRO A 73 18.69 1.82 -18.96
CA PRO A 73 18.46 0.43 -19.34
C PRO A 73 18.26 0.24 -20.86
N SER A 74 17.59 1.18 -21.53
CA SER A 74 17.35 1.11 -22.97
C SER A 74 18.62 1.16 -23.83
N THR A 75 19.74 1.63 -23.30
CA THR A 75 21.03 1.65 -24.00
C THR A 75 21.86 0.36 -23.84
N ASN A 76 21.30 -0.64 -23.16
CA ASN A 76 21.98 -1.93 -23.03
C ASN A 76 22.03 -2.64 -24.39
N PRO A 77 23.21 -3.14 -24.85
CA PRO A 77 23.35 -3.84 -26.12
C PRO A 77 22.38 -5.01 -26.31
N LYS A 78 21.92 -5.61 -25.26
CA LYS A 78 20.86 -6.66 -25.29
C LYS A 78 19.62 -6.23 -26.08
N PHE A 79 19.30 -4.93 -26.09
CA PHE A 79 18.07 -4.39 -26.69
C PHE A 79 18.27 -3.79 -28.09
N GLU A 80 19.49 -3.81 -28.65
CA GLU A 80 19.80 -3.22 -29.98
C GLU A 80 18.95 -3.82 -31.11
N SER A 81 18.72 -5.13 -31.09
CA SER A 81 17.99 -5.82 -32.15
C SER A 81 16.48 -5.95 -31.90
N ALA A 82 16.08 -6.12 -30.64
CA ALA A 82 14.69 -6.41 -30.28
C ALA A 82 13.92 -5.16 -29.81
N GLY A 83 14.61 -4.04 -29.59
CA GLY A 83 14.07 -2.85 -28.94
C GLY A 83 13.91 -3.02 -27.42
N TYR A 84 14.05 -1.91 -26.70
CA TYR A 84 13.83 -1.90 -25.26
C TYR A 84 12.33 -1.92 -24.93
N LYS A 85 11.95 -2.82 -24.01
CA LYS A 85 10.64 -2.87 -23.41
C LYS A 85 10.81 -3.18 -21.92
N PHE A 86 10.11 -2.42 -21.05
CA PHE A 86 10.10 -2.71 -19.63
C PHE A 86 9.47 -4.08 -19.36
N ASP A 87 10.16 -4.90 -18.56
CA ASP A 87 9.67 -6.18 -18.05
C ASP A 87 10.07 -6.32 -16.57
N ARG A 88 9.11 -6.38 -15.68
CA ARG A 88 9.34 -6.51 -14.23
C ARG A 88 10.07 -7.79 -13.84
N PHE A 89 10.05 -8.82 -14.68
CA PHE A 89 10.75 -10.08 -14.46
C PHE A 89 12.19 -10.08 -14.99
N ASP A 90 12.57 -9.08 -15.80
CA ASP A 90 13.92 -8.92 -16.30
C ASP A 90 14.63 -7.75 -15.58
N PRO A 91 15.54 -8.03 -14.62
CA PRO A 91 16.23 -7.00 -13.84
C PRO A 91 17.14 -6.10 -14.68
N THR A 92 17.39 -6.43 -15.95
CA THR A 92 18.16 -5.56 -16.84
C THR A 92 17.33 -4.42 -17.44
N THR A 93 16.01 -4.45 -17.27
CA THR A 93 15.07 -3.45 -17.80
C THR A 93 14.78 -2.31 -16.84
N TYR A 94 15.24 -2.37 -15.59
CA TYR A 94 15.04 -1.31 -14.60
C TYR A 94 16.29 -1.13 -13.73
N ASN A 95 16.38 0.01 -13.05
CA ASN A 95 17.53 0.32 -12.21
C ASN A 95 17.32 -0.07 -10.74
N GLN A 96 16.10 0.08 -10.24
CA GLN A 96 15.77 -0.14 -8.84
C GLN A 96 14.30 -0.55 -8.69
N SER A 97 14.00 -1.38 -7.69
CA SER A 97 12.63 -1.67 -7.28
C SER A 97 12.48 -1.49 -5.77
N VAL A 98 11.29 -1.03 -5.35
CA VAL A 98 10.94 -0.83 -3.94
C VAL A 98 9.57 -1.43 -3.69
N GLN A 99 9.47 -2.23 -2.64
CA GLN A 99 8.22 -2.87 -2.22
C GLN A 99 7.69 -2.22 -0.96
N THR A 100 6.37 -2.05 -0.91
CA THR A 100 5.64 -1.49 0.24
C THR A 100 4.36 -2.26 0.44
N THR A 101 4.02 -2.58 1.70
CA THR A 101 2.72 -3.17 2.01
C THR A 101 1.65 -2.10 1.98
N VAL A 102 0.57 -2.37 1.27
CA VAL A 102 -0.66 -1.57 1.22
C VAL A 102 -1.86 -2.45 1.59
N TYR A 103 -2.98 -1.87 1.90
CA TYR A 103 -4.18 -2.59 2.33
C TYR A 103 -5.36 -2.25 1.42
N ASP A 104 -6.16 -3.25 1.09
CA ASP A 104 -7.43 -3.05 0.38
C ASP A 104 -8.56 -2.58 1.33
N ALA A 105 -9.75 -2.33 0.77
CA ALA A 105 -10.92 -1.90 1.54
C ALA A 105 -11.42 -2.94 2.56
N ASN A 106 -11.00 -4.20 2.43
CA ASN A 106 -11.33 -5.28 3.36
C ASN A 106 -10.24 -5.50 4.42
N GLY A 107 -9.13 -4.72 4.36
CA GLY A 107 -7.99 -4.86 5.27
C GLY A 107 -7.01 -5.97 4.88
N ASN A 108 -7.10 -6.53 3.68
CA ASN A 108 -6.13 -7.50 3.20
C ASN A 108 -4.83 -6.80 2.81
N ALA A 109 -3.70 -7.35 3.24
CA ALA A 109 -2.39 -6.85 2.87
C ALA A 109 -2.05 -7.22 1.42
N LEU A 110 -1.63 -6.24 0.64
CA LEU A 110 -1.17 -6.37 -0.74
C LEU A 110 0.23 -5.79 -0.86
N THR A 111 1.01 -6.26 -1.81
CA THR A 111 2.34 -5.69 -2.08
C THR A 111 2.27 -4.73 -3.25
N LEU A 112 2.56 -3.45 -2.99
CA LEU A 112 2.83 -2.46 -4.01
C LEU A 112 4.32 -2.50 -4.34
N THR A 113 4.66 -2.72 -5.62
CA THR A 113 6.03 -2.69 -6.11
C THR A 113 6.20 -1.57 -7.12
N ASN A 114 7.15 -0.67 -6.86
CA ASN A 114 7.52 0.41 -7.76
C ASN A 114 8.86 0.09 -8.41
N TYR A 115 8.92 0.13 -9.75
CA TYR A 115 10.13 -0.08 -10.53
C TYR A 115 10.57 1.26 -11.13
N PHE A 116 11.81 1.63 -10.90
CA PHE A 116 12.40 2.90 -11.35
C PHE A 116 13.34 2.65 -12.53
N VAL A 117 13.06 3.32 -13.64
CA VAL A 117 13.78 3.20 -14.90
C VAL A 117 14.31 4.57 -15.31
N ARG A 118 15.62 4.68 -15.45
CA ARG A 118 16.22 5.92 -15.94
C ARG A 118 16.03 6.04 -17.45
N GLU A 119 15.47 7.16 -17.90
CA GLU A 119 15.23 7.47 -19.32
C GLU A 119 16.33 8.37 -19.91
N THR A 120 16.70 9.43 -19.17
CA THR A 120 17.68 10.40 -19.63
C THR A 120 18.75 10.69 -18.59
N LYS A 121 19.89 11.16 -19.06
CA LYS A 121 20.95 11.79 -18.26
C LYS A 121 21.00 13.27 -18.57
N PRO A 122 21.46 14.12 -17.64
CA PRO A 122 21.75 15.50 -17.95
C PRO A 122 22.73 15.62 -19.13
N THR A 123 22.47 16.59 -20.00
CA THR A 123 23.33 16.98 -21.12
C THR A 123 23.63 18.47 -21.03
N ASP A 124 24.54 18.96 -21.87
CA ASP A 124 24.86 20.41 -21.93
C ASP A 124 23.65 21.27 -22.36
N SER A 125 22.72 20.68 -23.12
CA SER A 125 21.50 21.35 -23.60
C SER A 125 20.29 21.15 -22.68
N ASP A 126 20.27 20.08 -21.88
CA ASP A 126 19.23 19.79 -20.90
C ASP A 126 19.87 19.26 -19.62
N ALA A 127 19.88 20.09 -18.60
CA ALA A 127 20.45 19.76 -17.29
C ALA A 127 19.56 18.84 -16.43
N THR A 128 18.44 18.35 -16.99
CA THR A 128 17.50 17.49 -16.25
C THR A 128 17.80 16.00 -16.44
N SER A 129 17.33 15.19 -15.53
CA SER A 129 17.36 13.73 -15.59
C SER A 129 15.93 13.21 -15.37
N THR A 130 15.49 12.35 -16.28
CA THR A 130 14.13 11.81 -16.27
C THR A 130 14.14 10.34 -15.89
N TRP A 131 13.19 9.95 -15.06
CA TRP A 131 12.94 8.59 -14.64
C TRP A 131 11.49 8.21 -14.84
N LYS A 132 11.24 7.00 -15.29
CA LYS A 132 9.89 6.41 -15.31
C LYS A 132 9.70 5.48 -14.11
N VAL A 133 8.49 5.51 -13.55
CA VAL A 133 8.09 4.64 -12.44
C VAL A 133 6.92 3.78 -12.89
N TYR A 134 7.13 2.47 -12.86
CA TYR A 134 6.10 1.48 -13.13
C TYR A 134 5.66 0.88 -11.79
N SER A 135 4.37 1.01 -11.47
CA SER A 135 3.80 0.59 -10.18
C SER A 135 2.88 -0.60 -10.38
N PHE A 136 3.03 -1.62 -9.52
CA PHE A 136 2.23 -2.83 -9.56
C PHE A 136 1.69 -3.16 -8.17
N VAL A 137 0.42 -3.56 -8.10
CA VAL A 137 -0.15 -4.21 -6.91
C VAL A 137 -0.38 -5.67 -7.26
N GLY A 138 0.39 -6.56 -6.66
CA GLY A 138 0.47 -7.94 -7.09
C GLY A 138 0.90 -8.04 -8.57
N ASP A 139 0.04 -8.59 -9.42
CA ASP A 139 0.29 -8.74 -10.86
C ASP A 139 -0.30 -7.62 -11.71
N GLN A 140 -1.10 -6.74 -11.11
CA GLN A 140 -1.79 -5.67 -11.82
C GLN A 140 -0.95 -4.40 -11.83
N GLN A 141 -0.67 -3.87 -13.04
CA GLN A 141 -0.05 -2.58 -13.21
C GLN A 141 -1.05 -1.46 -12.92
N LEU A 142 -0.62 -0.48 -12.12
CA LEU A 142 -1.38 0.73 -11.87
C LEU A 142 -1.16 1.73 -13.01
N ASN A 143 -2.20 2.50 -13.31
CA ASN A 143 -2.11 3.59 -14.26
C ASN A 143 -1.70 4.89 -13.55
N ALA A 144 -0.91 5.72 -14.22
CA ALA A 144 -0.44 7.00 -13.74
C ALA A 144 -1.32 8.18 -14.19
N GLY A 145 -2.61 8.00 -14.35
CA GLY A 145 -3.51 9.06 -14.77
C GLY A 145 -4.95 8.60 -14.88
N ASP A 146 -5.84 9.53 -15.17
CA ASP A 146 -7.29 9.30 -15.24
C ASP A 146 -7.72 8.48 -16.46
N ASP A 147 -6.85 8.39 -17.50
CA ASP A 147 -7.12 7.58 -18.69
C ASP A 147 -6.39 6.23 -18.59
N PRO A 148 -7.11 5.12 -18.34
CA PRO A 148 -6.52 3.79 -18.23
C PRO A 148 -5.91 3.26 -19.53
N ALA A 149 -6.13 3.94 -20.69
CA ALA A 149 -5.63 3.49 -21.97
C ALA A 149 -4.23 4.01 -22.31
N THR A 150 -3.78 5.12 -21.73
CA THR A 150 -2.65 5.87 -22.25
C THR A 150 -1.44 6.01 -21.33
N MET A 151 -1.60 6.02 -20.02
CA MET A 151 -0.47 6.22 -19.10
C MET A 151 -0.38 5.10 -18.08
N LYS A 152 0.66 4.27 -18.22
CA LYS A 152 0.96 3.16 -17.30
C LYS A 152 2.20 3.41 -16.43
N GLN A 153 2.81 4.58 -16.52
CA GLN A 153 4.00 4.96 -15.75
C GLN A 153 3.93 6.42 -15.32
N PHE A 154 4.48 6.69 -14.17
CA PHE A 154 4.75 8.06 -13.70
C PHE A 154 6.10 8.52 -14.23
N GLU A 155 6.27 9.82 -14.43
CA GLU A 155 7.53 10.44 -14.79
C GLU A 155 8.03 11.32 -13.66
N LEU A 156 9.29 11.15 -13.28
CA LEU A 156 9.98 11.98 -12.30
C LEU A 156 11.10 12.73 -12.99
N LYS A 157 11.12 14.05 -12.85
CA LYS A 157 12.20 14.91 -13.36
C LYS A 157 13.01 15.50 -12.22
N PHE A 158 14.31 15.39 -12.35
CA PHE A 158 15.27 15.97 -11.40
C PHE A 158 16.10 17.03 -12.09
N ASP A 159 16.31 18.15 -11.41
CA ASP A 159 17.17 19.24 -11.87
C ASP A 159 18.67 18.87 -11.78
N SER A 160 19.55 19.80 -12.21
CA SER A 160 20.99 19.62 -12.16
C SER A 160 21.58 19.44 -10.76
N THR A 161 20.82 19.81 -9.72
CA THR A 161 21.21 19.66 -8.31
C THR A 161 20.74 18.33 -7.71
N GLY A 162 19.97 17.55 -8.47
CA GLY A 162 19.36 16.29 -8.04
C GLY A 162 18.07 16.46 -7.23
N LYS A 163 17.49 17.65 -7.25
CA LYS A 163 16.19 17.93 -6.62
C LYS A 163 15.06 17.58 -7.59
N LEU A 164 14.00 16.92 -7.07
CA LEU A 164 12.79 16.65 -7.85
C LEU A 164 12.14 17.98 -8.25
N SER A 165 11.97 18.18 -9.56
CA SER A 165 11.36 19.38 -10.16
C SER A 165 9.91 19.14 -10.57
N GLU A 166 9.61 17.93 -11.03
CA GLU A 166 8.25 17.49 -11.40
C GLU A 166 8.04 16.04 -10.97
N PRO A 167 6.88 15.73 -10.34
CA PRO A 167 6.42 14.38 -10.07
C PRO A 167 5.76 13.76 -11.29
#